data_5a97101e9a8cf03cdf031439d67b12e6
#
_entry.id   5a97101e9a8cf03cdf031439d67b12e6
#
_cell.length_a   1.000
_cell.length_b   1.000
_cell.length_c   1.000
_cell.angle_alpha   90.00
_cell.angle_beta   90.00
_cell.angle_gamma   90.00
#
_symmetry.space_group_name_H-M   'P 1'
#
loop_
_entity.id
_entity.type
_entity.pdbx_description
1 polymer ?
#
loop_
_entity_poly.entity_id
_entity_poly.type
_entity_poly.pdbx_seq_one_letter_code
_entity_poly.pdbx_strand_id
1 'polypeptide(L)' 'MWILIFFQILNNNVTHYQLGQYPTQKECEQELSKATVLVTTSNIAIYCFEVKNG' A
#
# COMPACT_ATOMS: atom_id res chain seq x y z
N MET A 1 -7.53 -5.78 10.91
CA MET A 1 -6.14 -5.70 10.49
C MET A 1 -6.04 -4.85 9.23
N TRP A 2 -5.00 -4.06 9.14
CA TRP A 2 -4.76 -3.19 7.98
C TRP A 2 -3.54 -3.68 7.24
N ILE A 3 -3.58 -3.61 5.90
CA ILE A 3 -2.44 -3.97 5.06
C ILE A 3 -2.05 -2.78 4.20
N LEU A 4 -0.75 -2.64 3.98
CA LEU A 4 -0.18 -1.60 3.12
C LEU A 4 0.24 -2.27 1.81
N ILE A 5 -0.34 -1.82 0.71
CA ILE A 5 -0.08 -2.42 -0.61
C ILE A 5 0.47 -1.39 -1.58
N PHE A 6 1.53 -1.77 -2.25
CA PHE A 6 2.19 -1.03 -3.32
C PHE A 6 1.66 -1.55 -4.65
N PHE A 7 1.14 -0.66 -5.48
CA PHE A 7 0.67 -0.99 -6.82
C PHE A 7 1.57 -0.35 -7.85
N GLN A 8 1.87 -1.09 -8.92
CA GLN A 8 2.66 -0.58 -10.02
C GLN A 8 2.05 -1.04 -11.34
N ILE A 9 1.95 -0.11 -12.31
CA ILE A 9 1.44 -0.41 -13.65
C ILE A 9 2.63 -0.42 -14.60
N LEU A 10 2.87 -1.58 -15.24
CA LEU A 10 3.94 -1.76 -16.22
C LEU A 10 3.38 -2.50 -17.43
N ASN A 11 3.56 -1.94 -18.63
CA ASN A 11 3.16 -2.57 -19.89
C ASN A 11 1.70 -3.01 -19.90
N ASN A 12 0.79 -2.15 -19.36
CA ASN A 12 -0.64 -2.42 -19.22
C ASN A 12 -0.98 -3.52 -18.23
N ASN A 13 -0.03 -3.95 -17.40
CA ASN A 13 -0.25 -4.93 -16.34
C ASN A 13 -0.11 -4.25 -14.99
N VAL A 14 -0.99 -4.62 -14.06
CA VAL A 14 -0.93 -4.13 -12.69
C VAL A 14 -0.27 -5.19 -11.83
N THR A 15 0.82 -4.80 -11.17
CA THR A 15 1.46 -5.65 -10.17
C THR A 15 1.23 -5.04 -8.79
N HIS A 16 1.25 -5.89 -7.76
CA HIS A 16 1.08 -5.40 -6.40
C HIS A 16 1.97 -6.19 -5.45
N TYR A 17 2.39 -5.49 -4.39
CA TYR A 17 3.20 -6.08 -3.32
C TYR A 17 2.66 -5.63 -1.99
N GLN A 18 2.49 -6.57 -1.06
CA GLN A 18 2.13 -6.23 0.31
C GLN A 18 3.39 -5.80 1.05
N LEU A 19 3.43 -4.54 1.48
CA LEU A 19 4.59 -3.98 2.17
C LEU A 19 4.58 -4.26 3.65
N GLY A 20 3.41 -4.44 4.27
CA GLY A 20 3.33 -4.73 5.68
C GLY A 20 1.91 -4.92 6.16
N GLN A 21 1.77 -5.37 7.41
CA GLN A 21 0.50 -5.54 8.10
C GLN A 21 0.54 -4.76 9.40
N TYR A 22 -0.58 -4.15 9.76
CA TYR A 22 -0.68 -3.29 10.94
C TYR A 22 -1.99 -3.54 11.65
N PRO A 23 -2.01 -3.49 12.98
CA PRO A 23 -3.24 -3.74 13.74
C PRO A 23 -4.25 -2.60 13.63
N THR A 24 -3.81 -1.37 13.34
CA THR A 24 -4.71 -0.22 13.28
C THR A 24 -4.49 0.58 12.01
N GLN A 25 -5.53 1.32 11.60
CA GLN A 25 -5.45 2.22 10.47
C GLN A 25 -4.36 3.28 10.69
N LYS A 26 -4.27 3.80 11.89
CA LYS A 26 -3.31 4.86 12.21
C LYS A 26 -1.88 4.40 11.94
N GLU A 27 -1.54 3.18 12.35
CA GLU A 27 -0.20 2.64 12.13
C GLU A 27 0.06 2.42 10.64
N CYS A 28 -0.94 1.92 9.90
CA CYS A 28 -0.82 1.74 8.47
C CYS A 28 -0.60 3.08 7.77
N GLU A 29 -1.35 4.11 8.15
CA GLU A 29 -1.21 5.43 7.55
C GLU A 29 0.13 6.09 7.88
N GLN A 30 0.67 5.85 9.06
CA GLN A 30 2.01 6.33 9.40
C GLN A 30 3.07 5.72 8.48
N GLU A 31 2.96 4.42 8.22
CA GLU A 31 3.87 3.75 7.30
C GLU A 31 3.59 4.15 5.85
N LEU A 32 2.34 4.40 5.50
CA LEU A 32 1.98 4.93 4.19
C LEU A 32 2.69 6.25 3.92
N SER A 33 2.69 7.15 4.89
CA SER A 33 3.39 8.42 4.79
C SER A 33 4.87 8.25 4.46
N LYS A 34 5.52 7.28 5.09
CA LYS A 34 6.93 6.97 4.84
C LYS A 34 7.11 6.35 3.46
N ALA A 35 6.20 5.46 3.09
CA ALA A 35 6.29 4.74 1.82
C ALA A 35 6.00 5.62 0.61
N THR A 36 5.36 6.77 0.80
CA THR A 36 5.06 7.68 -0.32
C THR A 36 6.31 8.20 -1.02
N VAL A 37 7.48 8.12 -0.38
CA VAL A 37 8.74 8.48 -1.03
C VAL A 37 9.05 7.55 -2.21
N LEU A 38 8.44 6.37 -2.26
CA LEU A 38 8.60 5.41 -3.35
C LEU A 38 7.72 5.78 -4.55
N VAL A 39 6.74 6.66 -4.36
CA VAL A 39 5.84 7.08 -5.44
C VAL A 39 6.53 8.19 -6.22
N THR A 40 7.31 7.78 -7.22
CA THR A 40 8.11 8.71 -8.03
C THR A 40 7.50 8.96 -9.40
N THR A 41 6.49 8.19 -9.79
CA THR A 41 5.83 8.32 -11.08
C THR A 41 4.33 8.11 -10.91
N SER A 42 3.54 8.49 -11.93
CA SER A 42 2.10 8.28 -11.93
C SER A 42 1.69 6.81 -12.05
N ASN A 43 2.64 5.92 -12.33
CA ASN A 43 2.37 4.48 -12.47
C ASN A 43 2.35 3.75 -11.14
N ILE A 44 2.67 4.44 -10.06
CA ILE A 44 2.82 3.84 -8.73
C ILE A 44 1.79 4.44 -7.80
N ALA A 45 1.17 3.59 -7.00
CA ALA A 45 0.25 4.02 -5.94
C ALA A 45 0.41 3.12 -4.73
N ILE A 46 0.19 3.67 -3.56
CA ILE A 46 0.28 2.92 -2.30
C ILE A 46 -0.95 3.24 -1.48
N TYR A 47 -1.62 2.22 -0.97
CA TYR A 47 -2.86 2.37 -0.19
C TYR A 47 -2.89 1.44 1.00
N CYS A 48 -3.65 1.86 2.01
CA CYS A 48 -4.00 1.02 3.15
C CYS A 48 -5.38 0.42 2.94
N PHE A 49 -5.53 -0.88 3.21
CA PHE A 49 -6.79 -1.59 3.11
C PHE A 49 -7.09 -2.30 4.42
N GLU A 50 -8.35 -2.28 4.81
CA GLU A 50 -8.78 -3.05 5.96
C GLU A 50 -9.13 -4.47 5.54
N VAL A 51 -8.57 -5.45 6.27
CA VAL A 51 -8.87 -6.86 6.08
C VAL A 51 -9.69 -7.31 7.28
N LYS A 52 -10.91 -7.75 7.04
CA LYS A 52 -11.80 -8.25 8.08
C LYS A 52 -11.74 -9.76 8.10
N ASN A 53 -11.40 -10.30 9.25
CA ASN A 53 -11.51 -11.74 9.49
C ASN A 53 -12.90 -12.00 10.05
N GLY A 54 -13.78 -12.40 9.18
CA GLY A 54 -15.17 -12.60 9.58
C GLY A 54 -15.61 -14.00 9.55
#